data_05b8c3152ed42595cc0fa444bb0c5d4d
#
_entry.id   05b8c3152ed42595cc0fa444bb0c5d4d
#
_cell.length_a   1.000
_cell.length_b   1.000
_cell.length_c   1.000
_cell.angle_alpha   90.00
_cell.angle_beta   90.00
_cell.angle_gamma   90.00
#
_symmetry.space_group_name_H-M   'P 1'
#
loop_
_entity.id
_entity.type
_entity.pdbx_description
1 polymer ?
#
loop_
_entity_poly.entity_id
_entity_poly.type
_entity_poly.pdbx_seq_one_letter_code
_entity_poly.pdbx_strand_id
1 'polypeptide(L)'
;MKTKTSKKPAKTARAKSQPDLGVAHLVVRGEDNFFAIDPKLATFERARFVVISAGFAATVTYGGGTDKGPKAIHDASQQVELFDEMFGREHILEHGVCTLKPLNCKCDGAEINRRIYEVARQVVAAGKIPILIGGEHTVSFGAVKACWEKYPDLSCLHIDAHSDMRDEYHGQKFNHATAAARINELCSIVQAGIRSREAYEPGHPDRPVHVYHAFQYRDSGTWQDEAVSRLSRNVYLTIDVDGFDPSVFPATGTPEPGGLSWYTGLDLIERACKTRNIVGFDVVEVAPVKGSHQTEFAAARLISRIIAFVSQYCLSKNTL
;
A
#
# COMPACT_ATOMS: atom_id res chain seq x y z
N MET A 1 -32.17 -40.99 -56.43
CA MET A 1 -32.78 -40.13 -55.39
C MET A 1 -31.98 -40.27 -54.13
N LYS A 2 -31.17 -39.27 -53.77
CA LYS A 2 -30.45 -39.21 -52.47
C LYS A 2 -30.88 -37.95 -51.75
N THR A 3 -31.60 -38.14 -50.65
CA THR A 3 -32.10 -37.11 -49.79
C THR A 3 -30.97 -36.52 -48.95
N LYS A 4 -30.73 -35.19 -49.05
CA LYS A 4 -29.81 -34.42 -48.21
C LYS A 4 -30.56 -34.01 -46.94
N THR A 5 -30.12 -34.54 -45.78
CA THR A 5 -30.52 -34.04 -44.47
C THR A 5 -29.66 -32.89 -44.06
N SER A 6 -30.21 -31.69 -43.95
CA SER A 6 -29.54 -30.49 -43.43
C SER A 6 -29.52 -30.54 -41.88
N LYS A 7 -28.34 -30.57 -41.28
CA LYS A 7 -28.16 -30.36 -39.85
C LYS A 7 -28.15 -28.86 -39.54
N LYS A 8 -29.09 -28.41 -38.70
CA LYS A 8 -29.13 -27.06 -38.13
C LYS A 8 -27.90 -26.89 -37.17
N PRO A 9 -27.23 -25.73 -37.16
CA PRO A 9 -26.18 -25.49 -36.18
C PRO A 9 -26.76 -25.29 -34.79
N ALA A 10 -26.10 -25.91 -33.80
CA ALA A 10 -26.43 -25.77 -32.39
C ALA A 10 -26.20 -24.34 -31.93
N LYS A 11 -27.20 -23.73 -31.27
CA LYS A 11 -27.04 -22.43 -30.59
C LYS A 11 -26.12 -22.63 -29.38
N THR A 12 -24.90 -22.06 -29.45
CA THR A 12 -24.02 -21.87 -28.29
C THR A 12 -24.74 -20.99 -27.28
N ALA A 13 -25.07 -21.54 -26.12
CA ALA A 13 -25.59 -20.79 -24.99
C ALA A 13 -24.49 -19.82 -24.51
N ARG A 14 -24.73 -18.53 -24.69
CA ARG A 14 -23.95 -17.48 -24.03
C ARG A 14 -24.05 -17.67 -22.52
N ALA A 15 -22.95 -18.00 -21.85
CA ALA A 15 -22.86 -17.96 -20.41
C ALA A 15 -23.30 -16.55 -19.96
N LYS A 16 -24.34 -16.48 -19.13
CA LYS A 16 -24.73 -15.25 -18.46
C LYS A 16 -23.58 -14.83 -17.58
N SER A 17 -22.92 -13.74 -17.94
CA SER A 17 -21.98 -13.08 -17.04
C SER A 17 -22.73 -12.76 -15.74
N GLN A 18 -22.26 -13.28 -14.62
CA GLN A 18 -22.75 -12.80 -13.31
C GLN A 18 -22.60 -11.27 -13.28
N PRO A 19 -23.57 -10.53 -12.71
CA PRO A 19 -23.43 -9.09 -12.57
C PRO A 19 -22.16 -8.82 -11.78
N ASP A 20 -21.35 -7.90 -12.28
CA ASP A 20 -20.16 -7.40 -11.57
C ASP A 20 -20.65 -6.73 -10.27
N LEU A 21 -20.57 -7.48 -9.17
CA LEU A 21 -21.07 -7.02 -7.85
C LEU A 21 -20.22 -5.89 -7.28
N GLY A 22 -19.14 -5.50 -7.98
CA GLY A 22 -18.20 -4.49 -7.51
C GLY A 22 -17.63 -4.82 -6.12
N VAL A 23 -16.84 -3.91 -5.55
CA VAL A 23 -16.26 -4.10 -4.20
C VAL A 23 -17.29 -3.93 -3.07
N ALA A 24 -18.49 -3.44 -3.35
CA ALA A 24 -19.51 -3.16 -2.34
C ALA A 24 -19.92 -4.40 -1.51
N HIS A 25 -19.86 -5.61 -2.09
CA HIS A 25 -20.15 -6.86 -1.38
C HIS A 25 -19.04 -7.28 -0.39
N LEU A 26 -17.85 -6.69 -0.52
CA LEU A 26 -16.70 -6.94 0.35
C LEU A 26 -16.68 -6.02 1.57
N VAL A 27 -17.55 -5.01 1.64
CA VAL A 27 -17.55 -4.05 2.75
C VAL A 27 -17.88 -4.73 4.07
N VAL A 28 -17.06 -4.47 5.09
CA VAL A 28 -17.33 -4.86 6.47
C VAL A 28 -18.49 -4.02 7.00
N ARG A 29 -19.47 -4.69 7.62
CA ARG A 29 -20.66 -4.03 8.16
C ARG A 29 -20.56 -3.97 9.69
N GLY A 30 -21.08 -2.88 10.26
CA GLY A 30 -21.10 -2.68 11.70
C GLY A 30 -19.85 -1.97 12.22
N GLU A 31 -19.60 -2.11 13.51
CA GLU A 31 -18.55 -1.38 14.24
C GLU A 31 -17.15 -1.99 14.10
N ASP A 32 -17.04 -3.22 13.59
CA ASP A 32 -15.76 -3.88 13.30
C ASP A 32 -15.14 -3.34 11.99
N ASN A 33 -15.04 -2.01 11.90
CA ASN A 33 -14.36 -1.32 10.82
C ASN A 33 -13.08 -0.66 11.32
N PHE A 34 -12.21 -0.30 10.40
CA PHE A 34 -10.94 0.36 10.72
C PHE A 34 -11.20 1.69 11.42
N PHE A 35 -10.54 1.92 12.55
CA PHE A 35 -10.75 3.03 13.49
C PHE A 35 -12.06 3.01 14.29
N ALA A 36 -12.87 1.96 14.23
CA ALA A 36 -14.15 1.84 14.94
C ALA A 36 -15.06 3.08 14.80
N ILE A 37 -15.12 3.67 13.60
CA ILE A 37 -15.92 4.86 13.31
C ILE A 37 -17.40 4.50 13.13
N ASP A 38 -18.30 5.50 13.21
CA ASP A 38 -19.71 5.31 12.92
C ASP A 38 -19.89 4.57 11.58
N PRO A 39 -20.61 3.44 11.54
CA PRO A 39 -20.84 2.68 10.32
C PRO A 39 -21.38 3.50 9.14
N LYS A 40 -22.08 4.60 9.41
CA LYS A 40 -22.56 5.53 8.36
C LYS A 40 -21.42 6.25 7.64
N LEU A 41 -20.28 6.46 8.30
CA LEU A 41 -19.09 7.07 7.73
C LEU A 41 -18.18 6.02 7.04
N ALA A 42 -18.37 4.74 7.37
CA ALA A 42 -17.57 3.61 6.88
C ALA A 42 -18.16 2.95 5.62
N THR A 43 -19.25 3.47 5.03
CA THR A 43 -19.81 2.91 3.79
C THR A 43 -18.92 3.22 2.58
N PHE A 44 -18.96 2.36 1.56
CA PHE A 44 -18.16 2.58 0.34
C PHE A 44 -18.55 3.89 -0.35
N GLU A 45 -19.83 4.24 -0.36
CA GLU A 45 -20.33 5.47 -0.99
C GLU A 45 -19.80 6.72 -0.31
N ARG A 46 -19.80 6.74 1.03
CA ARG A 46 -19.43 7.92 1.84
C ARG A 46 -17.93 8.08 1.99
N ALA A 47 -17.22 7.00 2.18
CA ALA A 47 -15.80 7.02 2.50
C ALA A 47 -14.93 7.49 1.32
N ARG A 48 -13.94 8.31 1.62
CA ARG A 48 -12.90 8.72 0.67
C ARG A 48 -11.76 7.70 0.61
N PHE A 49 -11.47 7.05 1.72
CA PHE A 49 -10.41 6.05 1.86
C PHE A 49 -11.00 4.65 1.94
N VAL A 50 -10.32 3.67 1.35
CA VAL A 50 -10.77 2.27 1.36
C VAL A 50 -9.62 1.36 1.76
N VAL A 51 -9.79 0.68 2.90
CA VAL A 51 -8.82 -0.28 3.43
C VAL A 51 -8.99 -1.63 2.76
N ILE A 52 -7.90 -2.14 2.20
CA ILE A 52 -7.74 -3.47 1.60
C ILE A 52 -6.73 -4.22 2.45
N SER A 53 -7.11 -5.35 3.05
CA SER A 53 -6.23 -6.17 3.88
C SER A 53 -5.78 -7.42 3.13
N ALA A 54 -4.45 -7.65 3.04
CA ALA A 54 -3.84 -8.77 2.34
C ALA A 54 -2.67 -9.37 3.16
N GLY A 55 -2.98 -10.24 4.12
CA GLY A 55 -2.00 -10.92 4.96
C GLY A 55 -1.30 -12.07 4.21
N PHE A 56 -0.55 -11.72 3.16
CA PHE A 56 0.25 -12.66 2.39
C PHE A 56 1.67 -12.73 2.96
N ALA A 57 2.20 -13.96 3.19
CA ALA A 57 3.53 -14.18 3.74
C ALA A 57 4.10 -15.53 3.26
N ALA A 58 4.13 -15.74 1.95
CA ALA A 58 4.57 -17.01 1.37
C ALA A 58 6.06 -17.05 1.04
N THR A 59 6.75 -15.88 0.99
CA THR A 59 8.14 -15.80 0.53
C THR A 59 9.11 -15.27 1.58
N VAL A 60 8.66 -15.07 2.82
CA VAL A 60 9.46 -14.59 3.96
C VAL A 60 10.71 -15.47 4.19
N THR A 61 11.87 -14.84 4.40
CA THR A 61 13.16 -15.55 4.51
C THR A 61 13.71 -15.67 5.93
N TYR A 62 13.34 -14.77 6.86
CA TYR A 62 13.90 -14.76 8.22
C TYR A 62 12.81 -14.70 9.29
N GLY A 63 12.34 -13.52 9.66
CA GLY A 63 11.30 -13.35 10.66
C GLY A 63 9.92 -13.53 10.06
N GLY A 64 9.18 -14.57 10.49
CA GLY A 64 7.81 -14.83 10.00
C GLY A 64 6.74 -14.11 10.84
N GLY A 65 5.50 -14.10 10.34
CA GLY A 65 4.34 -13.58 11.08
C GLY A 65 3.70 -12.34 10.46
N THR A 66 4.20 -11.88 9.32
CA THR A 66 3.65 -10.72 8.59
C THR A 66 2.23 -10.99 8.06
N ASP A 67 1.84 -12.25 7.88
CA ASP A 67 0.46 -12.67 7.59
C ASP A 67 -0.55 -12.16 8.62
N LYS A 68 -0.11 -11.96 9.87
CA LYS A 68 -0.94 -11.47 10.98
C LYS A 68 -0.94 -9.94 11.10
N GLY A 69 -0.03 -9.26 10.40
CA GLY A 69 0.11 -7.81 10.42
C GLY A 69 -1.20 -7.06 10.17
N PRO A 70 -1.92 -7.33 9.08
CA PRO A 70 -3.18 -6.63 8.78
C PRO A 70 -4.23 -6.72 9.87
N LYS A 71 -4.38 -7.89 10.50
CA LYS A 71 -5.32 -8.07 11.60
C LYS A 71 -4.88 -7.29 12.84
N ALA A 72 -3.61 -7.36 13.20
CA ALA A 72 -3.08 -6.69 14.37
C ALA A 72 -3.16 -5.15 14.23
N ILE A 73 -2.85 -4.61 13.04
CA ILE A 73 -3.00 -3.18 12.74
C ILE A 73 -4.49 -2.77 12.80
N HIS A 74 -5.38 -3.61 12.27
CA HIS A 74 -6.82 -3.38 12.38
C HIS A 74 -7.28 -3.28 13.83
N ASP A 75 -6.89 -4.23 14.67
CA ASP A 75 -7.26 -4.24 16.10
C ASP A 75 -6.68 -3.02 16.84
N ALA A 76 -5.42 -2.68 16.54
CA ALA A 76 -4.77 -1.50 17.11
C ALA A 76 -5.43 -0.19 16.65
N SER A 77 -5.94 -0.12 15.43
CA SER A 77 -6.60 1.08 14.89
C SER A 77 -7.80 1.52 15.71
N GLN A 78 -8.48 0.57 16.36
CA GLN A 78 -9.65 0.84 17.20
C GLN A 78 -9.28 1.54 18.53
N GLN A 79 -7.99 1.66 18.84
CA GLN A 79 -7.46 2.34 20.02
C GLN A 79 -6.76 3.67 19.68
N VAL A 80 -6.72 4.04 18.39
CA VAL A 80 -6.11 5.30 17.95
C VAL A 80 -7.08 6.47 18.16
N GLU A 81 -6.60 7.52 18.83
CA GLU A 81 -7.35 8.77 18.95
C GLU A 81 -7.53 9.42 17.56
N LEU A 82 -8.77 9.79 17.23
CA LEU A 82 -9.15 10.30 15.91
C LEU A 82 -8.87 11.78 15.71
N PHE A 83 -8.80 12.54 16.84
CA PHE A 83 -8.44 13.95 16.79
C PHE A 83 -6.96 14.11 16.43
N ASP A 84 -6.71 14.85 15.37
CA ASP A 84 -5.36 15.18 14.93
C ASP A 84 -4.94 16.53 15.54
N GLU A 85 -4.02 16.48 16.50
CA GLU A 85 -3.56 17.65 17.26
C GLU A 85 -2.72 18.60 16.41
N MET A 86 -2.11 18.13 15.30
CA MET A 86 -1.33 18.97 14.39
C MET A 86 -2.24 19.91 13.61
N PHE A 87 -3.41 19.44 13.21
CA PHE A 87 -4.36 20.20 12.40
C PHE A 87 -5.60 20.67 13.17
N GLY A 88 -5.80 20.20 14.42
CA GLY A 88 -6.98 20.51 15.21
C GLY A 88 -8.28 19.96 14.59
N ARG A 89 -8.25 18.81 13.92
CA ARG A 89 -9.35 18.24 13.13
C ARG A 89 -9.47 16.72 13.28
N GLU A 90 -10.62 16.19 12.91
CA GLU A 90 -10.92 14.76 12.87
C GLU A 90 -11.05 14.28 11.42
N HIS A 91 -9.95 14.31 10.66
CA HIS A 91 -9.92 14.00 9.23
C HIS A 91 -10.55 12.64 8.87
N ILE A 92 -10.40 11.63 9.75
CA ILE A 92 -10.97 10.30 9.56
C ILE A 92 -12.50 10.36 9.55
N LEU A 93 -13.11 11.11 10.46
CA LEU A 93 -14.57 11.29 10.53
C LEU A 93 -15.08 12.17 9.38
N GLU A 94 -14.33 13.20 9.02
CA GLU A 94 -14.70 14.12 7.94
C GLU A 94 -14.75 13.42 6.57
N HIS A 95 -13.79 12.54 6.29
CA HIS A 95 -13.64 11.91 4.97
C HIS A 95 -14.14 10.47 4.91
N GLY A 96 -14.28 9.80 6.06
CA GLY A 96 -14.70 8.41 6.15
C GLY A 96 -13.65 7.41 5.67
N VAL A 97 -13.64 6.24 6.28
CA VAL A 97 -12.77 5.10 5.94
C VAL A 97 -13.63 3.85 5.79
N CYS A 98 -13.70 3.32 4.59
CA CYS A 98 -14.38 2.05 4.31
C CYS A 98 -13.41 0.89 4.47
N THR A 99 -13.82 -0.15 5.17
CA THR A 99 -13.03 -1.37 5.38
C THR A 99 -13.59 -2.49 4.53
N LEU A 100 -12.75 -3.11 3.72
CA LEU A 100 -13.10 -4.32 2.97
C LEU A 100 -12.73 -5.57 3.76
N LYS A 101 -13.47 -6.65 3.55
CA LYS A 101 -13.11 -7.97 4.09
C LYS A 101 -11.72 -8.38 3.61
N PRO A 102 -10.92 -9.02 4.47
CA PRO A 102 -9.59 -9.47 4.11
C PRO A 102 -9.60 -10.36 2.86
N LEU A 103 -8.62 -10.19 2.00
CA LEU A 103 -8.44 -11.01 0.81
C LEU A 103 -7.98 -12.42 1.20
N ASN A 104 -8.37 -13.41 0.40
CA ASN A 104 -7.84 -14.75 0.54
C ASN A 104 -6.40 -14.78 -0.01
N CYS A 105 -5.43 -15.00 0.89
CA CYS A 105 -4.00 -15.01 0.57
C CYS A 105 -3.40 -16.41 0.37
N LYS A 106 -4.24 -17.48 0.31
CA LYS A 106 -3.79 -18.84 0.00
C LYS A 106 -3.55 -18.99 -1.51
N CYS A 107 -2.42 -18.52 -1.97
CA CYS A 107 -2.01 -18.51 -3.39
C CYS A 107 -0.52 -18.11 -3.48
N ASP A 108 0.02 -18.01 -4.69
CA ASP A 108 1.36 -17.48 -4.95
C ASP A 108 1.39 -15.94 -5.05
N GLY A 109 2.61 -15.36 -5.19
CA GLY A 109 2.82 -13.93 -5.25
C GLY A 109 2.19 -13.26 -6.49
N ALA A 110 2.12 -13.94 -7.62
CA ALA A 110 1.48 -13.41 -8.83
C ALA A 110 -0.04 -13.33 -8.66
N GLU A 111 -0.64 -14.36 -8.10
CA GLU A 111 -2.10 -14.42 -7.90
C GLU A 111 -2.57 -13.46 -6.82
N ILE A 112 -1.83 -13.28 -5.71
CA ILE A 112 -2.23 -12.28 -4.70
C ILE A 112 -2.19 -10.87 -5.29
N ASN A 113 -1.18 -10.54 -6.09
CA ASN A 113 -1.11 -9.25 -6.77
C ASN A 113 -2.25 -9.05 -7.75
N ARG A 114 -2.66 -10.10 -8.48
CA ARG A 114 -3.84 -10.04 -9.35
C ARG A 114 -5.12 -9.75 -8.55
N ARG A 115 -5.32 -10.40 -7.39
CA ARG A 115 -6.50 -10.17 -6.53
C ARG A 115 -6.53 -8.76 -5.97
N ILE A 116 -5.39 -8.27 -5.50
CA ILE A 116 -5.25 -6.89 -5.01
C ILE A 116 -5.55 -5.89 -6.13
N TYR A 117 -4.95 -6.10 -7.31
CA TYR A 117 -5.19 -5.24 -8.48
C TYR A 117 -6.68 -5.16 -8.82
N GLU A 118 -7.41 -6.28 -8.88
CA GLU A 118 -8.84 -6.28 -9.22
C GLU A 118 -9.70 -5.49 -8.22
N VAL A 119 -9.37 -5.53 -6.94
CA VAL A 119 -10.05 -4.75 -5.91
C VAL A 119 -9.63 -3.28 -5.96
N ALA A 120 -8.31 -3.01 -5.97
CA ALA A 120 -7.78 -1.66 -5.98
C ALA A 120 -8.23 -0.88 -7.23
N ARG A 121 -8.29 -1.52 -8.41
CA ARG A 121 -8.78 -0.92 -9.65
C ARG A 121 -10.20 -0.37 -9.50
N GLN A 122 -11.09 -1.10 -8.83
CA GLN A 122 -12.46 -0.66 -8.60
C GLN A 122 -12.53 0.52 -7.62
N VAL A 123 -11.70 0.47 -6.56
CA VAL A 123 -11.56 1.58 -5.60
C VAL A 123 -11.09 2.85 -6.30
N VAL A 124 -10.02 2.73 -7.08
CA VAL A 124 -9.43 3.84 -7.85
C VAL A 124 -10.39 4.36 -8.91
N ALA A 125 -11.11 3.48 -9.63
CA ALA A 125 -12.13 3.87 -10.62
C ALA A 125 -13.28 4.68 -9.99
N ALA A 126 -13.66 4.34 -8.75
CA ALA A 126 -14.67 5.08 -7.98
C ALA A 126 -14.15 6.44 -7.44
N GLY A 127 -12.92 6.83 -7.78
CA GLY A 127 -12.32 8.09 -7.34
C GLY A 127 -11.87 8.08 -5.88
N LYS A 128 -11.74 6.92 -5.25
CA LYS A 128 -11.34 6.75 -3.86
C LYS A 128 -9.84 6.41 -3.76
N ILE A 129 -9.29 6.55 -2.56
CA ILE A 129 -7.87 6.31 -2.27
C ILE A 129 -7.74 4.95 -1.60
N PRO A 130 -7.09 3.96 -2.24
CA PRO A 130 -6.83 2.68 -1.63
C PRO A 130 -5.75 2.80 -0.54
N ILE A 131 -5.99 2.14 0.59
CA ILE A 131 -5.04 1.89 1.67
C ILE A 131 -4.84 0.38 1.72
N LEU A 132 -3.69 -0.12 1.25
CA LEU A 132 -3.39 -1.53 1.37
C LEU A 132 -2.64 -1.79 2.68
N ILE A 133 -3.16 -2.70 3.50
CA ILE A 133 -2.45 -3.20 4.67
C ILE A 133 -1.99 -4.61 4.31
N GLY A 134 -0.69 -4.75 4.10
CA GLY A 134 -0.11 -5.98 3.59
C GLY A 134 0.46 -6.91 4.67
N GLY A 135 0.84 -8.09 4.23
CA GLY A 135 1.77 -8.96 4.91
C GLY A 135 3.20 -8.60 4.47
N GLU A 136 3.85 -9.46 3.71
CA GLU A 136 5.16 -9.15 3.11
C GLU A 136 5.03 -8.16 1.94
N HIS A 137 6.13 -7.50 1.55
CA HIS A 137 6.16 -6.42 0.56
C HIS A 137 5.72 -6.82 -0.85
N THR A 138 5.73 -8.11 -1.18
CA THR A 138 5.22 -8.68 -2.44
C THR A 138 3.87 -8.09 -2.87
N VAL A 139 2.99 -7.74 -1.92
CA VAL A 139 1.59 -7.37 -2.17
C VAL A 139 1.41 -5.99 -2.81
N SER A 140 2.40 -5.12 -2.73
CA SER A 140 2.26 -3.70 -3.11
C SER A 140 2.08 -3.49 -4.62
N PHE A 141 2.69 -4.35 -5.46
CA PHE A 141 2.63 -4.22 -6.92
C PHE A 141 1.20 -4.16 -7.47
N GLY A 142 0.27 -4.97 -6.95
CA GLY A 142 -1.10 -5.00 -7.43
C GLY A 142 -1.84 -3.67 -7.26
N ALA A 143 -1.66 -3.02 -6.12
CA ALA A 143 -2.27 -1.72 -5.81
C ALA A 143 -1.59 -0.59 -6.61
N VAL A 144 -0.27 -0.61 -6.72
CA VAL A 144 0.49 0.34 -7.56
C VAL A 144 0.04 0.26 -9.01
N LYS A 145 -0.11 -0.95 -9.57
CA LYS A 145 -0.58 -1.15 -10.95
C LYS A 145 -1.97 -0.54 -11.17
N ALA A 146 -2.89 -0.73 -10.23
CA ALA A 146 -4.23 -0.15 -10.32
C ALA A 146 -4.20 1.39 -10.33
N CYS A 147 -3.33 1.99 -9.53
CA CYS A 147 -3.12 3.43 -9.53
C CYS A 147 -2.44 3.93 -10.82
N TRP A 148 -1.41 3.22 -11.30
CA TRP A 148 -0.67 3.58 -12.51
C TRP A 148 -1.55 3.59 -13.75
N GLU A 149 -2.46 2.64 -13.91
CA GLU A 149 -3.38 2.61 -15.06
C GLU A 149 -4.30 3.85 -15.12
N LYS A 150 -4.65 4.43 -13.98
CA LYS A 150 -5.44 5.67 -13.93
C LYS A 150 -4.58 6.93 -14.00
N TYR A 151 -3.35 6.86 -13.50
CA TYR A 151 -2.40 7.97 -13.42
C TYR A 151 -1.09 7.57 -14.10
N PRO A 152 -0.99 7.67 -15.46
CA PRO A 152 0.19 7.19 -16.21
C PRO A 152 1.49 7.92 -15.87
N ASP A 153 1.41 9.11 -15.26
CA ASP A 153 2.54 9.88 -14.73
C ASP A 153 2.89 9.51 -13.27
N LEU A 154 2.44 8.33 -12.80
CA LEU A 154 2.72 7.88 -11.43
C LEU A 154 4.23 7.76 -11.18
N SER A 155 4.66 8.12 -9.98
CA SER A 155 5.91 7.66 -9.37
C SER A 155 5.62 7.02 -8.02
N CYS A 156 6.56 6.23 -7.50
CA CYS A 156 6.45 5.59 -6.21
C CYS A 156 7.44 6.20 -5.23
N LEU A 157 6.97 6.58 -4.03
CA LEU A 157 7.84 6.85 -2.88
C LEU A 157 7.88 5.56 -2.04
N HIS A 158 9.06 4.95 -1.98
CA HIS A 158 9.35 3.70 -1.32
C HIS A 158 10.17 3.96 -0.05
N ILE A 159 9.58 3.75 1.11
CA ILE A 159 10.25 3.86 2.41
C ILE A 159 10.54 2.44 2.89
N ASP A 160 11.81 2.11 3.08
CA ASP A 160 12.27 0.74 3.31
C ASP A 160 13.73 0.72 3.80
N ALA A 161 14.13 -0.28 4.57
CA ALA A 161 15.54 -0.60 4.82
C ALA A 161 16.18 -1.26 3.60
N HIS A 162 15.40 -2.03 2.86
CA HIS A 162 15.83 -2.87 1.74
C HIS A 162 15.49 -2.21 0.40
N SER A 163 16.30 -2.50 -0.63
CA SER A 163 16.05 -1.95 -1.97
C SER A 163 14.91 -2.66 -2.69
N ASP A 164 14.71 -3.94 -2.44
CA ASP A 164 13.75 -4.84 -3.10
C ASP A 164 13.82 -4.82 -4.63
N MET A 165 15.03 -4.56 -5.15
CA MET A 165 15.31 -4.35 -6.57
C MET A 165 15.86 -5.60 -7.28
N ARG A 166 15.79 -6.78 -6.67
CA ARG A 166 16.17 -8.02 -7.35
C ARG A 166 15.19 -8.33 -8.47
N ASP A 167 15.69 -8.80 -9.63
CA ASP A 167 14.79 -9.22 -10.73
C ASP A 167 14.00 -10.48 -10.35
N GLU A 168 14.65 -11.43 -9.68
CA GLU A 168 14.02 -12.60 -9.07
C GLU A 168 14.72 -12.99 -7.76
N TYR A 169 14.02 -13.69 -6.89
CA TYR A 169 14.57 -14.22 -5.67
C TYR A 169 14.02 -15.63 -5.41
N HIS A 170 14.92 -16.61 -5.18
CA HIS A 170 14.57 -18.05 -5.10
C HIS A 170 13.72 -18.53 -6.28
N GLY A 171 14.00 -18.07 -7.50
CA GLY A 171 13.26 -18.44 -8.71
C GLY A 171 11.86 -17.82 -8.82
N GLN A 172 11.55 -16.81 -8.00
CA GLN A 172 10.26 -16.13 -7.99
C GLN A 172 10.40 -14.66 -8.35
N LYS A 173 9.61 -14.22 -9.34
CA LYS A 173 9.54 -12.80 -9.73
C LYS A 173 8.65 -11.96 -8.83
N PHE A 174 7.64 -12.56 -8.19
CA PHE A 174 6.77 -11.91 -7.22
C PHE A 174 7.13 -12.42 -5.83
N ASN A 175 8.02 -11.71 -5.17
CA ASN A 175 8.64 -12.03 -3.90
C ASN A 175 8.89 -10.72 -3.13
N HIS A 176 8.99 -10.76 -1.79
CA HIS A 176 9.27 -9.57 -1.00
C HIS A 176 10.52 -8.81 -1.49
N ALA A 177 11.63 -9.51 -1.76
CA ALA A 177 12.89 -8.91 -2.22
C ALA A 177 12.88 -8.42 -3.68
N THR A 178 11.74 -8.49 -4.38
CA THR A 178 11.57 -8.06 -5.77
C THR A 178 10.45 -7.02 -5.94
N ALA A 179 9.82 -6.60 -4.85
CA ALA A 179 8.65 -5.73 -4.88
C ALA A 179 8.92 -4.41 -5.62
N ALA A 180 10.00 -3.72 -5.28
CA ALA A 180 10.39 -2.48 -5.94
C ALA A 180 10.80 -2.68 -7.39
N ALA A 181 11.47 -3.79 -7.73
CA ALA A 181 11.80 -4.11 -9.12
C ALA A 181 10.53 -4.27 -9.98
N ARG A 182 9.50 -4.94 -9.46
CA ARG A 182 8.19 -5.04 -10.16
C ARG A 182 7.51 -3.68 -10.30
N ILE A 183 7.54 -2.85 -9.25
CA ILE A 183 7.00 -1.48 -9.31
C ILE A 183 7.76 -0.64 -10.34
N ASN A 184 9.08 -0.79 -10.43
CA ASN A 184 9.90 -0.06 -11.40
C ASN A 184 9.61 -0.46 -12.86
N GLU A 185 9.01 -1.61 -13.11
CA GLU A 185 8.48 -1.96 -14.44
C GLU A 185 7.30 -1.06 -14.87
N LEU A 186 6.68 -0.34 -13.93
CA LEU A 186 5.53 0.54 -14.18
C LEU A 186 5.90 2.03 -14.13
N CYS A 187 6.69 2.44 -13.14
CA CYS A 187 6.97 3.85 -12.88
C CYS A 187 8.36 4.07 -12.25
N SER A 188 8.81 5.32 -12.19
CA SER A 188 10.01 5.72 -11.47
C SER A 188 9.80 5.56 -9.95
N ILE A 189 10.91 5.34 -9.23
CA ILE A 189 10.89 5.14 -7.77
C ILE A 189 11.85 6.11 -7.10
N VAL A 190 11.42 6.65 -5.97
CA VAL A 190 12.27 7.33 -4.99
C VAL A 190 12.32 6.46 -3.75
N GLN A 191 13.48 5.93 -3.42
CA GLN A 191 13.70 5.08 -2.27
C GLN A 191 14.32 5.90 -1.12
N ALA A 192 13.79 5.74 0.10
CA ALA A 192 14.28 6.41 1.30
C ALA A 192 14.40 5.40 2.47
N GLY A 193 15.52 5.44 3.17
CA GLY A 193 15.79 4.52 4.27
C GLY A 193 16.77 3.41 3.94
N ILE A 194 17.15 3.27 2.68
CA ILE A 194 17.91 2.12 2.20
C ILE A 194 19.27 1.98 2.88
N ARG A 195 19.50 0.81 3.48
CA ARG A 195 20.74 0.46 4.18
C ARG A 195 21.13 -1.02 4.07
N SER A 196 20.26 -1.80 3.37
CA SER A 196 20.51 -3.21 3.04
C SER A 196 20.14 -3.45 1.58
N ARG A 197 21.13 -3.81 0.75
CA ARG A 197 20.93 -4.04 -0.70
C ARG A 197 22.06 -4.87 -1.30
N GLU A 198 21.84 -5.38 -2.51
CA GLU A 198 22.90 -5.99 -3.31
C GLU A 198 23.83 -4.93 -3.94
N ALA A 199 25.04 -5.36 -4.30
CA ALA A 199 26.01 -4.50 -4.99
C ALA A 199 25.52 -4.06 -6.38
N TYR A 200 24.75 -4.91 -7.03
CA TYR A 200 24.20 -4.68 -8.37
C TYR A 200 22.71 -5.01 -8.41
N GLU A 201 21.90 -4.00 -8.69
CA GLU A 201 20.45 -4.07 -8.82
C GLU A 201 20.03 -3.26 -10.05
N PRO A 202 19.87 -3.92 -11.21
CA PRO A 202 19.49 -3.23 -12.43
C PRO A 202 18.05 -2.75 -12.34
N GLY A 203 17.87 -1.42 -12.33
CA GLY A 203 16.54 -0.81 -12.51
C GLY A 203 16.12 -0.85 -13.99
N HIS A 204 14.89 -0.45 -14.27
CA HIS A 204 14.39 -0.29 -15.63
C HIS A 204 15.14 0.85 -16.34
N PRO A 205 15.63 0.69 -17.58
CA PRO A 205 16.49 1.68 -18.26
C PRO A 205 15.84 3.05 -18.42
N ASP A 206 14.52 3.10 -18.62
CA ASP A 206 13.78 4.35 -18.89
C ASP A 206 13.04 4.89 -17.66
N ARG A 207 13.17 4.25 -16.48
CA ARG A 207 12.47 4.63 -15.24
C ARG A 207 13.46 4.73 -14.10
N PRO A 208 13.94 5.94 -13.79
CA PRO A 208 15.00 6.12 -12.80
C PRO A 208 14.56 5.66 -11.41
N VAL A 209 15.51 5.08 -10.69
CA VAL A 209 15.43 4.80 -9.27
C VAL A 209 16.39 5.76 -8.55
N HIS A 210 15.84 6.64 -7.72
CA HIS A 210 16.60 7.57 -6.91
C HIS A 210 16.70 7.05 -5.49
N VAL A 211 17.89 6.72 -5.03
CA VAL A 211 18.12 6.08 -3.71
C VAL A 211 18.69 7.09 -2.73
N TYR A 212 18.01 7.26 -1.60
CA TYR A 212 18.45 8.03 -0.45
C TYR A 212 18.81 7.06 0.68
N HIS A 213 20.11 6.81 0.85
CA HIS A 213 20.62 5.89 1.86
C HIS A 213 20.51 6.45 3.27
N ALA A 214 20.21 5.60 4.24
CA ALA A 214 20.00 6.02 5.63
C ALA A 214 21.20 6.77 6.22
N PHE A 215 22.44 6.44 5.85
CA PHE A 215 23.64 7.15 6.33
C PHE A 215 23.73 8.61 5.87
N GLN A 216 23.04 8.99 4.77
CA GLN A 216 23.03 10.34 4.22
C GLN A 216 22.17 11.32 5.04
N TYR A 217 21.31 10.81 5.92
CA TYR A 217 20.40 11.64 6.72
C TYR A 217 21.11 12.40 7.84
N ARG A 218 22.31 11.99 8.21
CA ARG A 218 23.07 12.59 9.33
C ARG A 218 23.53 14.01 9.06
N ASP A 219 23.71 14.37 7.78
CA ASP A 219 24.51 15.54 7.40
C ASP A 219 23.73 16.62 6.63
N SER A 220 22.45 16.42 6.27
CA SER A 220 21.68 17.44 5.57
C SER A 220 20.19 17.46 5.95
N GLY A 221 19.66 18.64 6.30
CA GLY A 221 18.23 18.86 6.51
C GLY A 221 17.44 19.05 5.20
N THR A 222 18.05 18.85 4.03
CA THR A 222 17.46 19.15 2.70
C THR A 222 17.18 17.92 1.84
N TRP A 223 17.59 16.73 2.27
CA TRP A 223 17.44 15.52 1.47
C TRP A 223 15.97 15.18 1.19
N GLN A 224 15.05 15.48 2.12
CA GLN A 224 13.62 15.22 1.90
C GLN A 224 13.07 16.09 0.76
N ASP A 225 13.46 17.37 0.67
CA ASP A 225 13.04 18.23 -0.43
C ASP A 225 13.61 17.76 -1.76
N GLU A 226 14.86 17.31 -1.77
CA GLU A 226 15.47 16.73 -2.95
C GLU A 226 14.74 15.44 -3.36
N ALA A 227 14.50 14.51 -2.43
CA ALA A 227 13.76 13.27 -2.67
C ALA A 227 12.36 13.57 -3.26
N VAL A 228 11.62 14.48 -2.63
CA VAL A 228 10.29 14.88 -3.11
C VAL A 228 10.35 15.57 -4.47
N SER A 229 11.42 16.31 -4.79
CA SER A 229 11.58 16.96 -6.10
C SER A 229 11.67 15.94 -7.26
N ARG A 230 12.15 14.74 -6.98
CA ARG A 230 12.26 13.63 -7.96
C ARG A 230 10.94 12.91 -8.24
N LEU A 231 9.92 13.12 -7.40
CA LEU A 231 8.59 12.52 -7.56
C LEU A 231 7.80 13.26 -8.65
N SER A 232 7.00 12.51 -9.40
CA SER A 232 6.03 13.06 -10.34
C SER A 232 4.83 13.70 -9.62
N ARG A 233 3.87 14.22 -10.40
CA ARG A 233 2.67 14.85 -9.83
C ARG A 233 1.83 13.87 -9.00
N ASN A 234 1.62 12.66 -9.52
CA ASN A 234 0.85 11.61 -8.86
C ASN A 234 1.80 10.61 -8.20
N VAL A 235 1.57 10.30 -6.93
CA VAL A 235 2.48 9.47 -6.12
C VAL A 235 1.71 8.38 -5.41
N TYR A 236 2.24 7.16 -5.47
CA TYR A 236 1.89 6.07 -4.57
C TYR A 236 2.96 5.97 -3.48
N LEU A 237 2.53 5.85 -2.21
CA LEU A 237 3.45 5.61 -1.10
C LEU A 237 3.45 4.11 -0.78
N THR A 238 4.59 3.44 -0.85
CA THR A 238 4.75 2.09 -0.31
C THR A 238 5.71 2.14 0.88
N ILE A 239 5.26 1.62 2.01
CA ILE A 239 5.95 1.79 3.28
C ILE A 239 6.15 0.43 3.92
N ASP A 240 7.39 -0.07 3.81
CA ASP A 240 7.88 -1.10 4.70
C ASP A 240 8.17 -0.48 6.06
N VAL A 241 7.65 -1.08 7.13
CA VAL A 241 7.86 -0.53 8.48
C VAL A 241 9.31 -0.60 8.91
N ASP A 242 10.12 -1.48 8.32
CA ASP A 242 11.55 -1.58 8.62
C ASP A 242 12.38 -0.43 8.01
N GLY A 243 11.83 0.37 7.11
CA GLY A 243 12.42 1.63 6.68
C GLY A 243 12.62 2.61 7.83
N PHE A 244 11.77 2.50 8.86
CA PHE A 244 11.97 3.17 10.14
C PHE A 244 12.99 2.43 11.00
N ASP A 245 13.51 3.13 12.01
CA ASP A 245 14.42 2.53 12.99
C ASP A 245 13.68 1.52 13.88
N PRO A 246 14.33 0.41 14.29
CA PRO A 246 13.71 -0.58 15.19
C PRO A 246 13.23 -0.02 16.54
N SER A 247 13.69 1.16 16.94
CA SER A 247 13.13 1.87 18.11
C SER A 247 11.68 2.33 17.88
N VAL A 248 11.24 2.47 16.62
CA VAL A 248 9.87 2.81 16.21
C VAL A 248 9.08 1.55 15.89
N PHE A 249 9.61 0.71 15.01
CA PHE A 249 8.98 -0.53 14.55
C PHE A 249 9.87 -1.75 14.84
N PRO A 250 9.89 -2.25 16.10
CA PRO A 250 10.73 -3.39 16.47
C PRO A 250 10.24 -4.74 15.91
N ALA A 251 8.95 -4.88 15.58
CA ALA A 251 8.34 -6.15 15.21
C ALA A 251 8.10 -6.23 13.69
N THR A 252 9.16 -6.50 12.96
CA THR A 252 9.22 -6.75 11.52
C THR A 252 10.09 -7.98 11.22
N GLY A 253 10.10 -8.43 9.97
CA GLY A 253 10.87 -9.62 9.56
C GLY A 253 12.37 -9.44 9.70
N THR A 254 12.91 -8.30 9.27
CA THR A 254 14.34 -7.99 9.21
C THR A 254 14.60 -6.58 9.75
N PRO A 255 14.59 -6.38 11.09
CA PRO A 255 14.76 -5.07 11.69
C PRO A 255 16.22 -4.59 11.56
N GLU A 256 16.48 -3.72 10.61
CA GLU A 256 17.79 -3.11 10.36
C GLU A 256 17.96 -1.83 11.22
N PRO A 257 19.07 -1.65 11.96
CA PRO A 257 19.31 -0.45 12.75
C PRO A 257 19.66 0.78 11.87
N GLY A 258 19.42 1.98 12.41
CA GLY A 258 19.80 3.24 11.77
C GLY A 258 18.80 3.72 10.71
N GLY A 259 17.54 3.35 10.86
CA GLY A 259 16.44 3.79 9.99
C GLY A 259 15.91 5.19 10.31
N LEU A 260 14.80 5.55 9.67
CA LEU A 260 14.11 6.82 9.89
C LEU A 260 13.56 6.89 11.31
N SER A 261 13.75 8.01 11.99
CA SER A 261 12.96 8.30 13.19
C SER A 261 11.50 8.53 12.81
N TRP A 262 10.60 8.43 13.78
CA TRP A 262 9.17 8.72 13.57
C TRP A 262 8.95 10.06 12.85
N TYR A 263 9.53 11.13 13.37
CA TYR A 263 9.33 12.46 12.79
C TYR A 263 10.07 12.67 11.48
N THR A 264 11.22 12.04 11.27
CA THR A 264 11.92 12.12 9.97
C THR A 264 11.09 11.46 8.85
N GLY A 265 10.47 10.31 9.13
CA GLY A 265 9.59 9.64 8.18
C GLY A 265 8.30 10.45 7.93
N LEU A 266 7.68 10.99 9.00
CA LEU A 266 6.49 11.83 8.86
C LEU A 266 6.77 13.12 8.07
N ASP A 267 7.92 13.78 8.28
CA ASP A 267 8.31 14.98 7.55
C ASP A 267 8.46 14.71 6.04
N LEU A 268 9.09 13.58 5.67
CA LEU A 268 9.18 13.17 4.27
C LEU A 268 7.79 12.99 3.63
N ILE A 269 6.91 12.25 4.32
CA ILE A 269 5.55 11.97 3.83
C ILE A 269 4.73 13.26 3.75
N GLU A 270 4.82 14.13 4.74
CA GLU A 270 4.13 15.43 4.76
C GLU A 270 4.58 16.32 3.59
N ARG A 271 5.88 16.44 3.33
CA ARG A 271 6.43 17.21 2.19
C ARG A 271 5.93 16.65 0.85
N ALA A 272 5.85 15.32 0.72
CA ALA A 272 5.25 14.71 -0.46
C ALA A 272 3.77 15.10 -0.59
N CYS A 273 2.97 15.01 0.46
CA CYS A 273 1.55 15.42 0.45
C CYS A 273 1.34 16.91 0.17
N LYS A 274 2.23 17.79 0.65
CA LYS A 274 2.16 19.24 0.40
C LYS A 274 2.31 19.60 -1.08
N THR A 275 3.11 18.84 -1.81
CA THR A 275 3.53 19.22 -3.17
C THR A 275 3.07 18.25 -4.26
N ARG A 276 2.67 17.04 -3.91
CA ARG A 276 2.23 15.98 -4.82
C ARG A 276 0.79 15.54 -4.51
N ASN A 277 0.20 14.78 -5.41
CA ASN A 277 -1.11 14.16 -5.24
C ASN A 277 -0.92 12.70 -4.85
N ILE A 278 -1.18 12.34 -3.61
CA ILE A 278 -1.10 10.96 -3.15
C ILE A 278 -2.35 10.22 -3.59
N VAL A 279 -2.19 9.21 -4.46
CA VAL A 279 -3.30 8.49 -5.09
C VAL A 279 -3.60 7.13 -4.46
N GLY A 280 -2.73 6.65 -3.60
CA GLY A 280 -2.85 5.42 -2.83
C GLY A 280 -1.62 5.22 -1.95
N PHE A 281 -1.73 4.35 -0.95
CA PHE A 281 -0.59 3.96 -0.14
C PHE A 281 -0.77 2.58 0.48
N ASP A 282 0.35 2.00 0.90
CA ASP A 282 0.35 0.79 1.71
C ASP A 282 1.29 0.88 2.92
N VAL A 283 1.04 -0.04 3.87
CA VAL A 283 1.92 -0.32 5.00
C VAL A 283 2.07 -1.83 5.08
N VAL A 284 3.33 -2.30 5.06
CA VAL A 284 3.67 -3.72 4.97
C VAL A 284 4.71 -4.14 6.02
N GLU A 285 5.00 -5.43 6.10
CA GLU A 285 6.04 -6.09 6.90
C GLU A 285 5.87 -5.97 8.43
N VAL A 286 4.68 -5.63 8.93
CA VAL A 286 4.40 -5.75 10.36
C VAL A 286 4.28 -7.21 10.74
N ALA A 287 5.18 -7.70 11.61
CA ALA A 287 5.21 -9.07 12.15
C ALA A 287 4.91 -9.06 13.65
N PRO A 288 3.65 -9.11 14.09
CA PRO A 288 3.27 -8.90 15.48
C PRO A 288 3.93 -9.90 16.44
N VAL A 289 4.46 -9.41 17.56
CA VAL A 289 5.12 -10.23 18.58
C VAL A 289 4.24 -10.32 19.81
N LYS A 290 4.02 -11.56 20.30
CA LYS A 290 3.20 -11.80 21.49
C LYS A 290 3.70 -10.99 22.70
N GLY A 291 2.83 -10.20 23.31
CA GLY A 291 3.12 -9.39 24.50
C GLY A 291 3.73 -8.01 24.19
N SER A 292 3.86 -7.63 22.91
CA SER A 292 4.19 -6.28 22.49
C SER A 292 3.10 -5.77 21.54
N HIS A 293 2.71 -4.52 21.69
CA HIS A 293 1.72 -3.85 20.83
C HIS A 293 2.29 -2.59 20.16
N GLN A 294 3.58 -2.37 20.29
CA GLN A 294 4.22 -1.14 19.81
C GLN A 294 4.12 -0.99 18.29
N THR A 295 4.47 -2.03 17.54
CA THR A 295 4.58 -1.96 16.08
C THR A 295 3.23 -1.81 15.42
N GLU A 296 2.26 -2.64 15.76
CA GLU A 296 0.92 -2.56 15.17
C GLU A 296 0.20 -1.26 15.53
N PHE A 297 0.39 -0.75 16.76
CA PHE A 297 -0.16 0.55 17.16
C PHE A 297 0.51 1.71 16.42
N ALA A 298 1.84 1.69 16.30
CA ALA A 298 2.58 2.68 15.52
C ALA A 298 2.17 2.65 14.03
N ALA A 299 1.94 1.47 13.44
CA ALA A 299 1.47 1.33 12.07
C ALA A 299 0.04 1.90 11.89
N ALA A 300 -0.88 1.61 12.82
CA ALA A 300 -2.22 2.20 12.81
C ALA A 300 -2.17 3.73 12.93
N ARG A 301 -1.30 4.26 13.82
CA ARG A 301 -1.08 5.70 13.97
C ARG A 301 -0.45 6.33 12.73
N LEU A 302 0.49 5.63 12.05
CA LEU A 302 1.07 6.08 10.80
C LEU A 302 0.00 6.22 9.71
N ILE A 303 -0.88 5.23 9.57
CA ILE A 303 -2.02 5.28 8.63
C ILE A 303 -2.91 6.48 8.94
N SER A 304 -3.25 6.73 10.22
CA SER A 304 -4.01 7.90 10.65
C SER A 304 -3.34 9.21 10.23
N ARG A 305 -2.03 9.34 10.43
CA ARG A 305 -1.24 10.53 10.03
C ARG A 305 -1.21 10.72 8.51
N ILE A 306 -1.05 9.65 7.73
CA ILE A 306 -1.08 9.73 6.27
C ILE A 306 -2.46 10.18 5.79
N ILE A 307 -3.54 9.64 6.36
CA ILE A 307 -4.90 10.10 6.07
C ILE A 307 -5.05 11.60 6.37
N ALA A 308 -4.54 12.07 7.50
CA ALA A 308 -4.59 13.49 7.86
C ALA A 308 -3.82 14.37 6.86
N PHE A 309 -2.59 13.99 6.49
CA PHE A 309 -1.79 14.72 5.49
C PHE A 309 -2.45 14.74 4.11
N VAL A 310 -2.94 13.61 3.64
CA VAL A 310 -3.64 13.51 2.35
C VAL A 310 -4.90 14.36 2.37
N SER A 311 -5.68 14.31 3.45
CA SER A 311 -6.90 15.10 3.60
C SER A 311 -6.60 16.60 3.58
N GLN A 312 -5.60 17.02 4.37
CA GLN A 312 -5.23 18.41 4.52
C GLN A 312 -4.64 19.01 3.23
N TYR A 313 -3.77 18.26 2.54
CA TYR A 313 -2.97 18.84 1.45
C TYR A 313 -3.39 18.40 0.05
N CYS A 314 -3.95 17.20 -0.11
CA CYS A 314 -4.35 16.70 -1.43
C CYS A 314 -5.83 16.88 -1.71
N LEU A 315 -6.71 16.67 -0.72
CA LEU A 315 -8.16 16.74 -0.95
C LEU A 315 -8.69 18.19 -0.89
N SER A 316 -8.13 19.04 -0.02
CA SER A 316 -8.55 20.43 0.10
C SER A 316 -8.28 21.27 -1.16
N LYS A 317 -7.30 20.89 -1.97
CA LYS A 317 -6.97 21.58 -3.25
C LYS A 317 -8.02 21.36 -4.35
N ASN A 318 -8.85 20.32 -4.24
CA ASN A 318 -9.85 19.98 -5.24
C ASN A 318 -11.23 20.60 -4.93
N THR A 319 -11.32 21.44 -3.90
CA THR A 319 -12.57 22.09 -3.45
C THR A 319 -12.59 23.59 -3.81
N LEU A 320 -11.55 24.09 -4.48
CA LEU A 320 -11.43 25.45 -5.05
C LEU A 320 -11.46 25.36 -6.59
#